data_619904429244766e5b3e051e8bb58244
#
_entry.id   619904429244766e5b3e051e8bb58244
#
_cell.length_a   1.000
_cell.length_b   1.000
_cell.length_c   1.000
_cell.angle_alpha   90.00
_cell.angle_beta   90.00
_cell.angle_gamma   90.00
#
_symmetry.space_group_name_H-M   'P 1'
#
loop_
_entity.id
_entity.type
_entity.pdbx_description
1 polymer ?
#
loop_
_entity_poly.entity_id
_entity_poly.type
_entity_poly.pdbx_seq_one_letter_code
_entity_poly.pdbx_strand_id
1 'polypeptide(L)'
;MEAIYSSPLSEKLDFLALDYYDPWFRNYPKIPSLRDIRERRLMPISELWEQVLNPVGLYHFLKGYAVNGTGLPLLVLESGMCHRVSNGRVEQRHDGATRDRFLQSYIYEVMREVMRAVKDGIPVGGYFCWTLVDNYEWGSYEPRFGIHTVDRSRTPVRVSSVDAWGVNAARTYGELAGALLGGDRRKATEAFSRYDL
;
A
#
# COMPACT_ATOMS: atom_id res chain seq x y z
N MET A 1 -5.05 -2.61 -21.94
CA MET A 1 -4.67 -3.92 -21.40
C MET A 1 -4.52 -4.98 -22.49
N GLU A 2 -5.43 -5.08 -23.43
CA GLU A 2 -5.34 -6.04 -24.55
C GLU A 2 -3.98 -6.03 -25.29
N ALA A 3 -3.40 -4.85 -25.53
CA ALA A 3 -2.13 -4.72 -26.23
C ALA A 3 -0.92 -5.38 -25.51
N ILE A 4 -0.98 -5.50 -24.19
CA ILE A 4 0.09 -6.15 -23.40
C ILE A 4 -0.03 -7.67 -23.50
N TYR A 5 -1.25 -8.19 -23.46
CA TYR A 5 -1.52 -9.63 -23.46
C TYR A 5 -1.46 -10.27 -24.85
N SER A 6 -1.72 -9.49 -25.89
CA SER A 6 -1.61 -9.94 -27.28
C SER A 6 -0.23 -9.72 -27.90
N SER A 7 0.70 -9.10 -27.17
CA SER A 7 2.06 -8.86 -27.65
C SER A 7 2.90 -10.14 -27.63
N PRO A 8 3.73 -10.39 -28.65
CA PRO A 8 4.73 -11.46 -28.61
C PRO A 8 5.71 -11.34 -27.43
N LEU A 9 5.80 -10.17 -26.82
CA LEU A 9 6.59 -9.95 -25.61
C LEU A 9 6.00 -10.64 -24.38
N SER A 10 4.69 -10.94 -24.36
CA SER A 10 4.05 -11.67 -23.26
C SER A 10 4.64 -13.07 -23.07
N GLU A 11 5.13 -13.71 -24.12
CA GLU A 11 5.80 -15.00 -24.06
C GLU A 11 7.20 -14.95 -23.42
N LYS A 12 7.72 -13.72 -23.18
CA LYS A 12 9.03 -13.48 -22.57
C LYS A 12 8.94 -12.99 -21.14
N LEU A 13 7.74 -12.94 -20.58
CA LEU A 13 7.51 -12.50 -19.21
C LEU A 13 7.44 -13.70 -18.27
N ASP A 14 8.15 -13.64 -17.16
CA ASP A 14 8.09 -14.66 -16.10
C ASP A 14 6.97 -14.37 -15.10
N PHE A 15 6.59 -13.10 -14.94
CA PHE A 15 5.54 -12.61 -14.04
C PHE A 15 5.03 -11.24 -14.46
N LEU A 16 3.90 -10.84 -13.88
CA LEU A 16 3.37 -9.47 -13.96
C LEU A 16 3.58 -8.77 -12.63
N ALA A 17 4.27 -7.64 -12.66
CA ALA A 17 4.49 -6.76 -11.53
C ALA A 17 3.40 -5.68 -11.48
N LEU A 18 2.77 -5.49 -10.31
CA LEU A 18 1.63 -4.63 -10.11
C LEU A 18 1.85 -3.73 -8.89
N ASP A 19 1.59 -2.44 -9.04
CA ASP A 19 1.50 -1.51 -7.94
C ASP A 19 0.02 -1.23 -7.66
N TYR A 20 -0.40 -1.44 -6.42
CA TYR A 20 -1.78 -1.25 -6.05
C TYR A 20 -1.92 -0.09 -5.07
N TYR A 21 -2.49 0.96 -5.59
CA TYR A 21 -3.04 2.06 -4.84
C TYR A 21 -4.43 2.32 -5.40
N ASP A 22 -5.43 2.60 -4.55
CA ASP A 22 -6.78 2.78 -5.07
C ASP A 22 -6.81 3.91 -6.10
N PRO A 23 -7.46 3.69 -7.25
CA PRO A 23 -7.33 4.59 -8.38
C PRO A 23 -7.74 6.01 -8.01
N TRP A 24 -6.89 6.93 -8.34
CA TRP A 24 -6.99 8.38 -8.20
C TRP A 24 -8.30 8.96 -8.72
N PHE A 25 -9.02 8.20 -9.55
CA PHE A 25 -10.21 8.63 -10.25
C PHE A 25 -11.46 8.76 -9.40
N ARG A 26 -11.51 8.17 -8.22
CA ARG A 26 -12.70 8.24 -7.37
C ARG A 26 -12.81 9.56 -6.62
N ASN A 27 -11.68 10.24 -6.39
CA ASN A 27 -11.60 11.52 -5.70
C ASN A 27 -11.24 12.70 -6.60
N TYR A 28 -11.01 12.49 -7.89
CA TYR A 28 -10.69 13.53 -8.87
C TYR A 28 -11.60 13.41 -10.09
N PRO A 29 -12.14 14.52 -10.63
CA PRO A 29 -11.50 15.81 -10.68
C PRO A 29 -12.16 16.80 -9.71
N LYS A 30 -11.48 17.24 -8.68
CA LYS A 30 -11.75 18.56 -8.13
C LYS A 30 -11.37 19.54 -9.23
N ILE A 31 -12.36 20.22 -9.81
CA ILE A 31 -12.10 21.37 -10.67
C ILE A 31 -11.26 22.33 -9.82
N PRO A 32 -10.02 22.68 -10.24
CA PRO A 32 -9.18 23.58 -9.49
C PRO A 32 -9.96 24.85 -9.17
N SER A 33 -9.95 25.28 -7.92
CA SER A 33 -10.55 26.55 -7.56
C SER A 33 -9.78 27.68 -8.24
N LEU A 34 -10.42 28.85 -8.42
CA LEU A 34 -9.75 30.06 -8.94
C LEU A 34 -8.49 30.41 -8.13
N ARG A 35 -8.48 30.07 -6.84
CA ARG A 35 -7.34 30.23 -5.96
C ARG A 35 -6.19 29.29 -6.34
N ASP A 36 -6.50 28.01 -6.61
CA ASP A 36 -5.50 27.01 -7.01
C ASP A 36 -4.86 27.38 -8.36
N ILE A 37 -5.67 27.88 -9.31
CA ILE A 37 -5.19 28.38 -10.59
C ILE A 37 -4.28 29.59 -10.39
N ARG A 38 -4.68 30.54 -9.54
CA ARG A 38 -3.91 31.76 -9.26
C ARG A 38 -2.59 31.47 -8.57
N GLU A 39 -2.55 30.48 -7.67
CA GLU A 39 -1.37 30.04 -6.95
C GLU A 39 -0.55 29.01 -7.73
N ARG A 40 -0.91 28.75 -9.01
CA ARG A 40 -0.33 27.70 -9.87
C ARG A 40 -0.34 26.31 -9.25
N ARG A 41 -1.25 26.06 -8.33
CA ARG A 41 -1.50 24.75 -7.74
C ARG A 41 -2.49 24.00 -8.64
N LEU A 42 -2.06 23.60 -9.82
CA LEU A 42 -2.90 22.88 -10.78
C LEU A 42 -3.30 21.49 -10.28
N MET A 43 -2.51 20.93 -9.36
CA MET A 43 -2.84 19.79 -8.53
C MET A 43 -2.22 20.03 -7.15
N PRO A 44 -2.97 19.96 -6.05
CA PRO A 44 -2.37 19.91 -4.73
C PRO A 44 -1.62 18.58 -4.62
N ILE A 45 -0.31 18.63 -4.87
CA ILE A 45 0.60 17.47 -4.73
C ILE A 45 0.43 16.82 -3.35
N SER A 46 0.09 17.63 -2.35
CA SER A 46 -0.20 17.15 -0.99
C SER A 46 -1.37 16.16 -0.88
N GLU A 47 -2.29 16.14 -1.82
CA GLU A 47 -3.44 15.23 -1.81
C GLU A 47 -3.18 13.93 -2.60
N LEU A 48 -2.14 13.87 -3.41
CA LEU A 48 -1.77 12.65 -4.15
C LEU A 48 -1.37 11.50 -3.22
N TRP A 49 -0.91 11.82 -2.02
CA TRP A 49 -0.49 10.85 -1.02
C TRP A 49 -1.65 10.25 -0.24
N GLU A 50 -2.80 10.94 -0.21
CA GLU A 50 -3.98 10.49 0.51
C GLU A 50 -4.91 9.71 -0.39
N GLN A 51 -4.44 8.58 -0.84
CA GLN A 51 -5.26 7.67 -1.63
C GLN A 51 -6.36 7.04 -0.78
N VAL A 52 -7.49 6.75 -1.40
CA VAL A 52 -8.57 6.02 -0.74
C VAL A 52 -8.07 4.64 -0.34
N LEU A 53 -8.31 4.29 0.90
CA LEU A 53 -7.93 2.97 1.41
C LEU A 53 -9.02 1.98 1.04
N ASN A 54 -8.70 1.08 0.14
CA ASN A 54 -9.63 0.08 -0.37
C ASN A 54 -8.96 -1.30 -0.49
N PRO A 55 -8.70 -1.98 0.63
CA PRO A 55 -8.09 -3.31 0.60
C PRO A 55 -8.85 -4.32 -0.28
N VAL A 56 -10.18 -4.28 -0.27
CA VAL A 56 -11.04 -5.16 -1.09
C VAL A 56 -10.80 -4.95 -2.58
N GLY A 57 -10.49 -3.71 -2.98
CA GLY A 57 -10.16 -3.38 -4.36
C GLY A 57 -8.97 -4.15 -4.90
N LEU A 58 -7.99 -4.48 -4.05
CA LEU A 58 -6.83 -5.29 -4.44
C LEU A 58 -7.25 -6.68 -4.95
N TYR A 59 -8.19 -7.35 -4.27
CA TYR A 59 -8.71 -8.63 -4.76
C TYR A 59 -9.30 -8.52 -6.17
N HIS A 60 -10.12 -7.51 -6.41
CA HIS A 60 -10.73 -7.30 -7.73
C HIS A 60 -9.71 -6.93 -8.80
N PHE A 61 -8.68 -6.18 -8.42
CA PHE A 61 -7.57 -5.82 -9.28
C PHE A 61 -6.79 -7.07 -9.71
N LEU A 62 -6.37 -7.91 -8.77
CA LEU A 62 -5.70 -9.17 -9.03
C LEU A 62 -6.55 -10.11 -9.88
N LYS A 63 -7.85 -10.23 -9.57
CA LYS A 63 -8.78 -11.03 -10.34
C LYS A 63 -8.91 -10.55 -11.79
N GLY A 64 -8.96 -9.24 -12.00
CA GLY A 64 -9.02 -8.64 -13.33
C GLY A 64 -7.81 -8.99 -14.18
N TYR A 65 -6.61 -8.95 -13.60
CA TYR A 65 -5.38 -9.35 -14.29
C TYR A 65 -5.31 -10.86 -14.55
N ALA A 66 -5.76 -11.69 -13.61
CA ALA A 66 -5.76 -13.13 -13.77
C ALA A 66 -6.70 -13.60 -14.89
N VAL A 67 -7.91 -13.02 -14.99
CA VAL A 67 -8.92 -13.40 -16.02
C VAL A 67 -8.47 -12.99 -17.42
N ASN A 68 -7.83 -11.83 -17.55
CA ASN A 68 -7.37 -11.29 -18.83
C ASN A 68 -5.92 -11.64 -19.14
N GLY A 69 -5.26 -12.37 -18.25
CA GLY A 69 -3.83 -12.56 -18.29
C GLY A 69 -3.38 -13.84 -18.97
N THR A 70 -2.08 -13.97 -19.04
CA THR A 70 -1.34 -15.07 -19.66
C THR A 70 -1.23 -16.32 -18.77
N GLY A 71 -1.83 -16.30 -17.57
CA GLY A 71 -1.59 -17.32 -16.53
C GLY A 71 -0.29 -17.12 -15.75
N LEU A 72 0.41 -16.02 -15.99
CA LEU A 72 1.64 -15.67 -15.28
C LEU A 72 1.39 -15.36 -13.81
N PRO A 73 2.38 -15.61 -12.94
CA PRO A 73 2.32 -15.16 -11.55
C PRO A 73 2.16 -13.64 -11.46
N LEU A 74 1.33 -13.19 -10.50
CA LEU A 74 1.14 -11.77 -10.18
C LEU A 74 1.97 -11.42 -8.96
N LEU A 75 2.80 -10.39 -9.04
CA LEU A 75 3.53 -9.83 -7.91
C LEU A 75 2.99 -8.44 -7.60
N VAL A 76 2.47 -8.23 -6.41
CA VAL A 76 2.17 -6.89 -5.92
C VAL A 76 3.47 -6.31 -5.36
N LEU A 77 4.11 -5.43 -6.13
CA LEU A 77 5.42 -4.84 -5.76
C LEU A 77 5.26 -3.64 -4.84
N GLU A 78 4.15 -2.93 -4.97
CA GLU A 78 3.85 -1.81 -4.09
C GLU A 78 2.38 -1.81 -3.69
N SER A 79 2.16 -1.66 -2.41
CA SER A 79 0.88 -1.29 -1.83
C SER A 79 1.13 -0.72 -0.45
N GLY A 80 0.62 0.46 -0.18
CA GLY A 80 0.92 1.14 1.07
C GLY A 80 -0.11 2.21 1.43
N MET A 81 0.06 2.74 2.60
CA MET A 81 -0.77 3.80 3.14
C MET A 81 0.11 4.95 3.62
N CYS A 82 -0.22 6.15 3.16
CA CYS A 82 0.49 7.35 3.54
C CYS A 82 -0.14 8.06 4.74
N HIS A 83 0.71 8.56 5.61
CA HIS A 83 0.40 9.64 6.56
C HIS A 83 1.25 10.85 6.23
N ARG A 84 0.73 12.03 6.43
CA ARG A 84 1.53 13.25 6.32
C ARG A 84 1.98 13.70 7.71
N VAL A 85 3.27 14.02 7.82
CA VAL A 85 3.84 14.60 9.03
C VAL A 85 4.41 15.97 8.69
N SER A 86 3.74 17.01 9.15
CA SER A 86 4.18 18.40 8.96
C SER A 86 4.49 19.03 10.32
N ASN A 87 5.62 19.73 10.41
CA ASN A 87 6.07 20.37 11.66
C ASN A 87 6.09 19.42 12.87
N GLY A 88 6.47 18.15 12.64
CA GLY A 88 6.55 17.12 13.67
C GLY A 88 5.21 16.60 14.17
N ARG A 89 4.10 16.93 13.49
CA ARG A 89 2.75 16.44 13.82
C ARG A 89 2.18 15.63 12.68
N VAL A 90 1.54 14.51 13.02
CA VAL A 90 0.77 13.73 12.05
C VAL A 90 -0.50 14.50 11.73
N GLU A 91 -0.71 14.77 10.45
CA GLU A 91 -1.92 15.44 9.97
C GLU A 91 -3.06 14.44 9.84
N GLN A 92 -4.28 14.94 10.07
CA GLN A 92 -5.48 14.15 9.84
C GLN A 92 -5.67 13.91 8.34
N ARG A 93 -5.93 12.68 7.96
CA ARG A 93 -6.27 12.34 6.59
C ARG A 93 -7.67 12.85 6.22
N HIS A 94 -7.88 13.19 4.95
CA HIS A 94 -9.18 13.65 4.44
C HIS A 94 -10.30 12.59 4.53
N ASP A 95 -9.94 11.30 4.54
CA ASP A 95 -10.88 10.20 4.75
C ASP A 95 -11.27 10.00 6.21
N GLY A 96 -10.77 10.85 7.11
CA GLY A 96 -11.05 10.79 8.53
C GLY A 96 -10.33 9.68 9.28
N ALA A 97 -9.42 8.97 8.64
CA ALA A 97 -8.62 7.94 9.27
C ALA A 97 -7.64 8.55 10.29
N THR A 98 -8.02 8.48 11.57
CA THR A 98 -7.26 9.05 12.70
C THR A 98 -6.87 8.01 13.74
N ARG A 99 -7.13 6.74 13.48
CA ARG A 99 -6.97 5.68 14.48
C ARG A 99 -5.52 5.28 14.65
N ASP A 100 -5.09 5.11 15.88
CA ASP A 100 -3.73 4.72 16.27
C ASP A 100 -3.24 3.40 15.65
N ARG A 101 -4.16 2.53 15.22
CA ARG A 101 -3.84 1.22 14.63
C ARG A 101 -4.18 1.12 13.16
N PHE A 102 -4.42 2.22 12.51
CA PHE A 102 -4.96 2.19 11.16
C PHE A 102 -4.02 1.52 10.15
N LEU A 103 -2.72 1.80 10.24
CA LEU A 103 -1.75 1.16 9.35
C LEU A 103 -1.67 -0.36 9.58
N GLN A 104 -1.75 -0.81 10.84
CA GLN A 104 -1.81 -2.24 11.15
C GLN A 104 -3.06 -2.89 10.54
N SER A 105 -4.22 -2.25 10.72
CA SER A 105 -5.48 -2.74 10.14
C SER A 105 -5.42 -2.78 8.62
N TYR A 106 -4.85 -1.75 7.99
CA TYR A 106 -4.69 -1.72 6.54
C TYR A 106 -3.81 -2.87 6.02
N ILE A 107 -2.65 -3.09 6.65
CA ILE A 107 -1.75 -4.20 6.29
C ILE A 107 -2.48 -5.52 6.42
N TYR A 108 -3.19 -5.72 7.54
CA TYR A 108 -3.96 -6.94 7.78
C TYR A 108 -5.03 -7.15 6.70
N GLU A 109 -5.84 -6.14 6.42
CA GLU A 109 -6.93 -6.24 5.43
C GLU A 109 -6.41 -6.50 4.03
N VAL A 110 -5.33 -5.83 3.63
CA VAL A 110 -4.69 -6.03 2.32
C VAL A 110 -4.15 -7.47 2.19
N MET A 111 -3.42 -7.95 3.19
CA MET A 111 -2.89 -9.31 3.17
C MET A 111 -4.01 -10.37 3.20
N ARG A 112 -5.11 -10.09 3.87
CA ARG A 112 -6.31 -10.94 3.83
C ARG A 112 -6.88 -11.05 2.42
N GLU A 113 -6.96 -9.96 1.68
CA GLU A 113 -7.44 -9.97 0.30
C GLU A 113 -6.46 -10.67 -0.66
N VAL A 114 -5.15 -10.58 -0.41
CA VAL A 114 -4.15 -11.38 -1.12
C VAL A 114 -4.37 -12.88 -0.87
N MET A 115 -4.58 -13.27 0.39
CA MET A 115 -4.88 -14.67 0.72
C MET A 115 -6.19 -15.15 0.08
N ARG A 116 -7.20 -14.30 0.05
CA ARG A 116 -8.47 -14.60 -0.63
C ARG A 116 -8.24 -14.86 -2.12
N ALA A 117 -7.42 -14.01 -2.78
CA ALA A 117 -7.07 -14.18 -4.18
C ALA A 117 -6.36 -15.53 -4.43
N VAL A 118 -5.38 -15.87 -3.59
CA VAL A 118 -4.69 -17.19 -3.67
C VAL A 118 -5.66 -18.35 -3.45
N LYS A 119 -6.57 -18.24 -2.48
CA LYS A 119 -7.59 -19.26 -2.21
C LYS A 119 -8.52 -19.47 -3.41
N ASP A 120 -8.84 -18.42 -4.13
CA ASP A 120 -9.69 -18.45 -5.32
C ASP A 120 -8.92 -18.88 -6.60
N GLY A 121 -7.66 -19.32 -6.45
CA GLY A 121 -6.83 -19.83 -7.55
C GLY A 121 -6.14 -18.76 -8.39
N ILE A 122 -6.14 -17.50 -7.95
CA ILE A 122 -5.39 -16.43 -8.62
C ILE A 122 -3.90 -16.65 -8.34
N PRO A 123 -3.03 -16.66 -9.37
CA PRO A 123 -1.61 -16.99 -9.23
C PRO A 123 -0.79 -15.86 -8.63
N VAL A 124 -1.09 -15.47 -7.38
CA VAL A 124 -0.32 -14.44 -6.67
C VAL A 124 0.96 -15.06 -6.14
N GLY A 125 2.10 -14.62 -6.69
CA GLY A 125 3.43 -15.08 -6.32
C GLY A 125 4.08 -14.29 -5.19
N GLY A 126 3.60 -13.09 -4.88
CA GLY A 126 4.16 -12.26 -3.81
C GLY A 126 3.43 -10.96 -3.57
N TYR A 127 3.65 -10.42 -2.37
CA TYR A 127 3.14 -9.11 -1.93
C TYR A 127 4.22 -8.37 -1.14
N PHE A 128 4.45 -7.12 -1.50
CA PHE A 128 5.41 -6.23 -0.84
C PHE A 128 4.70 -4.96 -0.39
N CYS A 129 4.89 -4.62 0.88
CA CYS A 129 4.36 -3.38 1.43
C CYS A 129 5.26 -2.21 1.04
N TRP A 130 4.69 -1.15 0.50
CA TRP A 130 5.37 0.12 0.35
C TRP A 130 5.12 0.97 1.58
N THR A 131 6.13 1.26 2.38
CA THR A 131 7.54 0.96 2.26
C THR A 131 8.12 0.53 3.62
N LEU A 132 9.28 -0.11 3.59
CA LEU A 132 9.94 -0.57 4.84
C LEU A 132 10.29 0.61 5.75
N VAL A 133 10.85 1.68 5.19
CA VAL A 133 11.36 2.84 5.93
C VAL A 133 10.93 4.12 5.23
N ASP A 134 10.53 5.13 6.01
CA ASP A 134 10.19 6.44 5.46
C ASP A 134 11.28 6.98 4.53
N ASN A 135 10.92 7.29 3.31
CA ASN A 135 11.79 7.77 2.25
C ASN A 135 11.40 9.19 1.79
N TYR A 136 12.08 9.67 0.75
CA TYR A 136 11.75 10.93 0.07
C TYR A 136 10.67 10.66 -0.97
N GLU A 137 9.48 11.22 -0.77
CA GLU A 137 8.32 11.02 -1.63
C GLU A 137 8.05 12.28 -2.45
N TRP A 138 8.29 12.19 -3.75
CA TRP A 138 7.92 13.15 -4.80
C TRP A 138 8.17 14.63 -4.45
N GLY A 139 9.27 14.91 -3.81
CA GLY A 139 9.69 16.29 -3.49
C GLY A 139 9.59 16.66 -2.01
N SER A 140 9.21 15.72 -1.12
CA SER A 140 9.11 15.98 0.32
C SER A 140 9.46 14.75 1.17
N TYR A 141 9.79 15.01 2.44
CA TYR A 141 9.85 14.00 3.50
C TYR A 141 8.61 14.01 4.39
N GLU A 142 7.61 14.84 4.09
CA GLU A 142 6.38 14.93 4.89
C GLU A 142 5.47 13.70 4.70
N PRO A 143 5.29 13.17 3.47
CA PRO A 143 4.58 11.91 3.29
C PRO A 143 5.34 10.75 3.93
N ARG A 144 4.63 9.93 4.71
CA ARG A 144 5.20 8.80 5.44
C ARG A 144 4.45 7.54 5.06
N PHE A 145 5.14 6.65 4.36
CA PHE A 145 4.66 5.33 4.00
C PHE A 145 5.32 4.22 4.82
N GLY A 146 6.41 4.57 5.50
CA GLY A 146 7.25 3.60 6.20
C GLY A 146 6.52 2.88 7.32
N ILE A 147 6.66 1.56 7.36
CA ILE A 147 6.32 0.78 8.56
C ILE A 147 7.34 1.02 9.69
N HIS A 148 8.49 1.65 9.34
CA HIS A 148 9.44 2.23 10.27
C HIS A 148 9.59 3.73 9.99
N THR A 149 9.51 4.56 11.03
CA THR A 149 9.77 6.00 10.90
C THR A 149 11.25 6.31 10.97
N VAL A 150 11.61 7.45 10.36
CA VAL A 150 12.97 7.99 10.37
C VAL A 150 13.00 9.35 11.04
N ASP A 151 13.76 9.46 12.12
CA ASP A 151 14.10 10.74 12.74
C ASP A 151 15.33 11.34 12.04
N ARG A 152 15.07 12.31 11.17
CA ARG A 152 16.09 13.03 10.40
C ARG A 152 16.63 14.26 11.12
N SER A 153 16.11 14.60 12.30
CA SER A 153 16.61 15.71 13.11
C SER A 153 17.94 15.39 13.80
N ARG A 154 18.38 14.13 13.73
CA ARG A 154 19.60 13.62 14.40
C ARG A 154 20.69 13.23 13.40
N THR A 155 21.93 13.32 13.86
CA THR A 155 23.09 12.78 13.15
C THR A 155 23.84 11.84 14.08
N PRO A 156 23.95 10.53 13.77
CA PRO A 156 23.34 9.83 12.63
C PRO A 156 21.81 9.77 12.70
N VAL A 157 21.18 9.63 11.55
CA VAL A 157 19.74 9.45 11.41
C VAL A 157 19.29 8.21 12.20
N ARG A 158 18.17 8.30 12.90
CA ARG A 158 17.64 7.19 13.68
C ARG A 158 16.39 6.60 13.04
N VAL A 159 16.41 5.30 12.81
CA VAL A 159 15.22 4.53 12.40
C VAL A 159 14.50 4.02 13.64
N SER A 160 13.19 4.20 13.69
CA SER A 160 12.33 3.66 14.77
C SER A 160 11.68 2.35 14.31
N SER A 161 11.40 1.47 15.27
CA SER A 161 10.62 0.24 15.02
C SER A 161 9.11 0.46 14.90
N VAL A 162 8.67 1.70 14.86
CA VAL A 162 7.25 2.08 14.76
C VAL A 162 7.03 2.99 13.56
N ASP A 163 5.79 3.05 13.09
CA ASP A 163 5.36 3.96 12.04
C ASP A 163 5.20 5.41 12.52
N ALA A 164 4.70 6.29 11.64
CA ALA A 164 4.51 7.71 11.97
C ALA A 164 3.49 7.96 13.11
N TRP A 165 2.62 7.00 13.39
CA TRP A 165 1.66 7.04 14.50
C TRP A 165 2.21 6.49 15.82
N GLY A 166 3.44 6.01 15.83
CA GLY A 166 4.03 5.35 16.98
C GLY A 166 3.56 3.90 17.16
N VAL A 167 2.96 3.30 16.14
CA VAL A 167 2.43 1.94 16.13
C VAL A 167 3.43 1.00 15.46
N ASN A 168 3.56 -0.22 15.96
CA ASN A 168 4.49 -1.20 15.42
C ASN A 168 3.90 -1.98 14.23
N ALA A 169 3.69 -1.27 13.11
CA ALA A 169 3.20 -1.84 11.86
C ALA A 169 4.17 -2.87 11.25
N ALA A 170 5.48 -2.67 11.45
CA ALA A 170 6.49 -3.61 11.01
C ALA A 170 6.35 -4.98 11.68
N ARG A 171 5.99 -5.00 12.97
CA ARG A 171 5.70 -6.26 13.69
C ARG A 171 4.49 -6.96 13.08
N THR A 172 3.40 -6.24 12.83
CA THR A 172 2.20 -6.79 12.21
C THR A 172 2.53 -7.42 10.85
N TYR A 173 3.22 -6.67 9.99
CA TYR A 173 3.64 -7.18 8.69
C TYR A 173 4.52 -8.42 8.81
N GLY A 174 5.52 -8.39 9.69
CA GLY A 174 6.44 -9.51 9.92
C GLY A 174 5.75 -10.76 10.47
N GLU A 175 4.80 -10.61 11.40
CA GLU A 175 4.02 -11.73 11.94
C GLU A 175 3.14 -12.38 10.88
N LEU A 176 2.41 -11.57 10.09
CA LEU A 176 1.54 -12.07 9.02
C LEU A 176 2.35 -12.71 7.89
N ALA A 177 3.39 -12.05 7.42
CA ALA A 177 4.26 -12.57 6.37
C ALA A 177 4.97 -13.86 6.81
N GLY A 178 5.54 -13.88 8.01
CA GLY A 178 6.20 -15.06 8.57
C GLY A 178 5.26 -16.25 8.73
N ALA A 179 4.02 -16.01 9.13
CA ALA A 179 3.01 -17.06 9.23
C ALA A 179 2.65 -17.66 7.86
N LEU A 180 2.58 -16.83 6.82
CA LEU A 180 2.31 -17.29 5.44
C LEU A 180 3.51 -18.05 4.87
N LEU A 181 4.72 -17.51 4.98
CA LEU A 181 5.94 -18.12 4.46
C LEU A 181 6.28 -19.43 5.16
N GLY A 182 5.89 -19.59 6.41
CA GLY A 182 6.11 -20.83 7.17
C GLY A 182 5.28 -22.02 6.72
N GLY A 183 4.30 -21.84 5.84
CA GLY A 183 3.46 -22.90 5.27
C GLY A 183 2.52 -23.60 6.26
N ASP A 184 2.50 -23.17 7.51
CA ASP A 184 1.63 -23.73 8.56
C ASP A 184 0.27 -22.99 8.57
N ARG A 185 -0.74 -23.64 7.99
CA ARG A 185 -2.10 -23.06 7.91
C ARG A 185 -2.69 -22.68 9.27
N ARG A 186 -2.41 -23.46 10.32
CA ARG A 186 -2.91 -23.16 11.66
C ARG A 186 -2.30 -21.90 12.22
N LYS A 187 -0.96 -21.75 12.11
CA LYS A 187 -0.25 -20.54 12.53
C LYS A 187 -0.68 -19.33 11.72
N ALA A 188 -0.89 -19.49 10.42
CA ALA A 188 -1.40 -18.41 9.58
C ALA A 188 -2.79 -17.95 10.05
N THR A 189 -3.74 -18.90 10.26
CA THR A 189 -5.08 -18.58 10.76
C THR A 189 -5.02 -17.89 12.13
N GLU A 190 -4.18 -18.37 13.04
CA GLU A 190 -4.01 -17.79 14.37
C GLU A 190 -3.40 -16.37 14.31
N ALA A 191 -2.40 -16.16 13.46
CA ALA A 191 -1.80 -14.84 13.26
C ALA A 191 -2.82 -13.83 12.72
N PHE A 192 -3.61 -14.22 11.72
CA PHE A 192 -4.64 -13.37 11.15
C PHE A 192 -5.79 -13.08 12.13
N SER A 193 -6.22 -14.06 12.94
CA SER A 193 -7.29 -13.85 13.91
C SER A 193 -6.99 -12.82 15.00
N ARG A 194 -5.71 -12.54 15.27
CA ARG A 194 -5.29 -11.51 16.23
C ARG A 194 -5.62 -10.08 15.79
N TYR A 195 -5.79 -9.88 14.50
CA TYR A 195 -6.04 -8.57 13.87
C TYR A 195 -7.45 -8.45 13.30
N ASP A 196 -8.26 -9.49 13.45
CA ASP A 196 -9.67 -9.48 13.08
C ASP A 196 -10.43 -8.67 14.15
N LEU A 197 -10.73 -7.38 13.84
CA LEU A 197 -11.33 -6.39 14.75
C LEU A 197 -12.79 -6.16 14.41
#